data_e42010173d26d9e5cb79541305d080e1
#
_entry.id   e42010173d26d9e5cb79541305d080e1
#
_cell.length_a   1.000
_cell.length_b   1.000
_cell.length_c   1.000
_cell.angle_alpha   90.00
_cell.angle_beta   90.00
_cell.angle_gamma   90.00
#
_symmetry.space_group_name_H-M   'P 1'
#
loop_
_entity.id
_entity.type
_entity.pdbx_description
1 polymer ?
#
loop_
_entity_poly.entity_id
_entity_poly.type
_entity_poly.pdbx_seq_one_letter_code
_entity_poly.pdbx_strand_id
1 'polypeptide(L)'
;YDMLKPIDKGIEISSIKLLEKKGGKSDFKDKFINRKDLRAAVIVCSDTISAGQKEDHAGKAIIEKLKMSGVEIGMYEIIPDEKEIIQKKLNEVYAQKFNLIIYTGGTGLSVRDITPESIIPLLDRRVPGIEEAIRNYGQDRTPYAMLSRSVAGVKGDMLVLALPGSTNGARESMDAIFPQVLHIFGVLKGNRHE
;
A
#
# COMPACT_ATOMS: atom_id res chain seq x y z
N TYR A 1 -16.22 -30.64 -12.92
CA TYR A 1 -15.75 -30.87 -14.29
C TYR A 1 -16.19 -32.27 -14.79
N ASP A 2 -15.80 -33.34 -14.12
CA ASP A 2 -16.07 -34.71 -14.58
C ASP A 2 -17.55 -35.05 -14.71
N MET A 3 -18.41 -34.51 -13.88
CA MET A 3 -19.86 -34.68 -13.94
C MET A 3 -20.51 -34.03 -15.17
N LEU A 4 -19.92 -32.98 -15.69
CA LEU A 4 -20.48 -32.18 -16.80
C LEU A 4 -19.79 -32.47 -18.15
N LYS A 5 -18.61 -33.03 -18.12
CA LYS A 5 -17.82 -33.39 -19.32
C LYS A 5 -18.59 -34.29 -20.34
N PRO A 6 -19.49 -35.22 -19.94
CA PRO A 6 -20.26 -35.96 -20.90
C PRO A 6 -21.31 -35.12 -21.65
N ILE A 7 -21.70 -33.96 -21.10
CA ILE A 7 -22.73 -33.07 -21.66
C ILE A 7 -22.10 -32.05 -22.59
N ASP A 8 -20.96 -31.49 -22.17
CA ASP A 8 -20.20 -30.49 -22.93
C ASP A 8 -18.70 -30.71 -22.77
N LYS A 9 -18.02 -30.98 -23.89
CA LYS A 9 -16.55 -31.18 -23.93
C LYS A 9 -15.77 -29.86 -23.88
N GLY A 10 -16.44 -28.73 -24.08
CA GLY A 10 -15.85 -27.40 -24.05
C GLY A 10 -15.89 -26.72 -22.67
N ILE A 11 -16.29 -27.45 -21.61
CA ILE A 11 -16.34 -26.89 -20.26
C ILE A 11 -14.93 -26.50 -19.80
N GLU A 12 -14.81 -25.25 -19.43
CA GLU A 12 -13.60 -24.68 -18.84
C GLU A 12 -13.93 -24.12 -17.44
N ILE A 13 -13.10 -24.46 -16.44
CA ILE A 13 -13.16 -23.85 -15.12
C ILE A 13 -12.13 -22.72 -15.08
N SER A 14 -12.57 -21.49 -15.29
CA SER A 14 -11.70 -20.32 -15.38
C SER A 14 -11.20 -19.80 -14.02
N SER A 15 -11.92 -20.08 -12.93
CA SER A 15 -11.56 -19.59 -11.61
C SER A 15 -12.15 -20.46 -10.49
N ILE A 16 -11.31 -20.90 -9.57
CA ILE A 16 -11.72 -21.53 -8.31
C ILE A 16 -11.14 -20.69 -7.18
N LYS A 17 -11.99 -20.13 -6.31
CA LYS A 17 -11.57 -19.33 -5.16
C LYS A 17 -12.07 -19.95 -3.87
N LEU A 18 -11.15 -20.17 -2.91
CA LEU A 18 -11.52 -20.52 -1.55
C LEU A 18 -12.17 -19.29 -0.87
N LEU A 19 -13.45 -19.38 -0.54
CA LEU A 19 -14.20 -18.30 0.09
C LEU A 19 -13.99 -18.25 1.60
N GLU A 20 -13.93 -19.43 2.24
CA GLU A 20 -13.77 -19.54 3.68
C GLU A 20 -13.02 -20.83 4.04
N LYS A 21 -12.14 -20.72 5.03
CA LYS A 21 -11.49 -21.85 5.69
C LYS A 21 -11.51 -21.60 7.20
N LYS A 22 -12.06 -22.53 7.98
CA LYS A 22 -12.05 -22.49 9.44
C LYS A 22 -11.17 -23.60 10.00
N GLY A 23 -10.27 -23.25 10.91
CA GLY A 23 -9.35 -24.18 11.57
C GLY A 23 -8.12 -24.56 10.74
N GLY A 24 -7.13 -25.08 11.40
CA GLY A 24 -5.84 -25.47 10.86
C GLY A 24 -4.71 -24.50 11.23
N LYS A 25 -3.45 -24.96 11.02
CA LYS A 25 -2.22 -24.21 11.39
C LYS A 25 -2.06 -22.88 10.59
N SER A 26 -2.88 -22.65 9.59
CA SER A 26 -2.85 -21.46 8.74
C SER A 26 -3.96 -20.43 9.04
N ASP A 27 -4.59 -20.49 10.20
CA ASP A 27 -5.34 -19.34 10.73
C ASP A 27 -4.31 -18.26 11.14
N PHE A 28 -3.91 -17.45 10.16
CA PHE A 28 -3.03 -16.29 10.35
C PHE A 28 -3.74 -15.24 11.22
N LYS A 29 -3.81 -15.49 12.51
CA LYS A 29 -4.01 -14.43 13.48
C LYS A 29 -2.62 -13.94 13.87
N ASP A 30 -2.27 -12.75 13.38
CA ASP A 30 -1.10 -12.02 13.84
C ASP A 30 -1.24 -11.77 15.35
N LYS A 31 -0.76 -12.74 16.14
CA LYS A 31 -0.80 -12.67 17.61
C LYS A 31 0.21 -11.66 18.19
N PHE A 32 1.09 -11.13 17.31
CA PHE A 32 2.28 -10.38 17.72
C PHE A 32 2.19 -8.87 17.55
N ILE A 33 1.12 -8.35 16.90
CA ILE A 33 0.98 -6.93 16.64
C ILE A 33 -0.32 -6.41 17.23
N ASN A 34 -0.19 -5.57 18.25
CA ASN A 34 -1.31 -4.74 18.66
C ASN A 34 -1.44 -3.59 17.66
N ARG A 35 -2.37 -3.70 16.71
CA ARG A 35 -2.57 -2.74 15.62
C ARG A 35 -2.93 -1.35 16.12
N LYS A 36 -3.48 -1.25 17.34
CA LYS A 36 -3.81 0.03 17.99
C LYS A 36 -2.59 0.86 18.39
N ASP A 37 -1.42 0.23 18.46
CA ASP A 37 -0.16 0.92 18.77
C ASP A 37 0.55 1.44 17.49
N LEU A 38 -0.04 1.16 16.31
CA LEU A 38 0.53 1.61 15.04
C LEU A 38 -0.03 2.97 14.65
N ARG A 39 0.87 3.93 14.42
CA ARG A 39 0.56 5.28 13.94
C ARG A 39 1.01 5.46 12.51
N ALA A 40 0.11 5.95 11.66
CA ALA A 40 0.35 6.22 10.25
C ALA A 40 0.28 7.70 9.92
N ALA A 41 1.15 8.12 8.99
CA ALA A 41 1.05 9.39 8.28
C ALA A 41 0.60 9.12 6.83
N VAL A 42 -0.34 9.91 6.33
CA VAL A 42 -0.79 9.91 4.94
C VAL A 42 -0.46 11.26 4.31
N ILE A 43 0.37 11.23 3.28
CA ILE A 43 0.87 12.42 2.58
C ILE A 43 0.41 12.38 1.13
N VAL A 44 -0.33 13.39 0.73
CA VAL A 44 -0.81 13.53 -0.66
C VAL A 44 0.14 14.42 -1.41
N CYS A 45 0.80 13.89 -2.44
CA CYS A 45 1.68 14.63 -3.33
C CYS A 45 0.86 15.07 -4.56
N SER A 46 0.56 16.36 -4.66
CA SER A 46 -0.18 16.93 -5.78
C SER A 46 -0.12 18.45 -5.82
N ASP A 47 0.39 19.00 -6.91
CA ASP A 47 0.41 20.44 -7.16
C ASP A 47 -1.02 21.03 -7.22
N THR A 48 -1.95 20.34 -7.88
CA THR A 48 -3.32 20.83 -8.08
C THR A 48 -4.16 20.79 -6.80
N ILE A 49 -3.96 19.77 -5.97
CA ILE A 49 -4.68 19.64 -4.69
C ILE A 49 -4.07 20.60 -3.67
N SER A 50 -2.76 20.76 -3.61
CA SER A 50 -2.08 21.70 -2.71
C SER A 50 -2.43 23.16 -3.01
N ALA A 51 -2.69 23.47 -4.29
CA ALA A 51 -3.19 24.79 -4.71
C ALA A 51 -4.71 24.98 -4.51
N GLY A 52 -5.41 24.02 -3.91
CA GLY A 52 -6.86 24.11 -3.66
C GLY A 52 -7.75 24.01 -4.90
N GLN A 53 -7.20 23.58 -6.03
CA GLN A 53 -7.93 23.48 -7.31
C GLN A 53 -8.72 22.16 -7.45
N LYS A 54 -8.41 21.16 -6.64
CA LYS A 54 -9.04 19.84 -6.66
C LYS A 54 -9.14 19.27 -5.25
N GLU A 55 -10.17 18.47 -5.00
CA GLU A 55 -10.29 17.73 -3.73
C GLU A 55 -9.46 16.45 -3.73
N ASP A 56 -8.92 16.10 -2.56
CA ASP A 56 -8.28 14.80 -2.36
C ASP A 56 -9.32 13.73 -2.08
N HIS A 57 -9.36 12.71 -2.92
CA HIS A 57 -10.15 11.50 -2.73
C HIS A 57 -9.26 10.28 -2.47
N ALA A 58 -8.02 10.29 -2.96
CA ALA A 58 -7.09 9.17 -2.81
C ALA A 58 -6.60 9.02 -1.37
N GLY A 59 -6.12 10.11 -0.77
CA GLY A 59 -5.69 10.12 0.63
C GLY A 59 -6.83 9.78 1.59
N LYS A 60 -8.04 10.29 1.32
CA LYS A 60 -9.24 9.94 2.11
C LYS A 60 -9.56 8.44 2.04
N ALA A 61 -9.45 7.81 0.87
CA ALA A 61 -9.65 6.36 0.70
C ALA A 61 -8.59 5.53 1.44
N ILE A 62 -7.34 5.97 1.44
CA ILE A 62 -6.25 5.35 2.21
C ILE A 62 -6.53 5.44 3.71
N ILE A 63 -6.94 6.61 4.21
CA ILE A 63 -7.28 6.83 5.62
C ILE A 63 -8.42 5.90 6.06
N GLU A 64 -9.47 5.78 5.26
CA GLU A 64 -10.58 4.87 5.54
C GLU A 64 -10.09 3.43 5.71
N LYS A 65 -9.26 2.95 4.79
CA LYS A 65 -8.70 1.60 4.81
C LYS A 65 -7.79 1.35 6.01
N LEU A 66 -6.96 2.32 6.38
CA LEU A 66 -6.11 2.25 7.58
C LEU A 66 -6.93 2.14 8.86
N LYS A 67 -8.00 2.95 8.99
CA LYS A 67 -8.93 2.89 10.12
C LYS A 67 -9.61 1.52 10.22
N MET A 68 -10.09 0.97 9.10
CA MET A 68 -10.66 -0.39 9.04
C MET A 68 -9.64 -1.46 9.44
N SER A 69 -8.35 -1.23 9.21
CA SER A 69 -7.26 -2.11 9.61
C SER A 69 -6.81 -1.91 11.07
N GLY A 70 -7.43 -0.98 11.81
CA GLY A 70 -7.12 -0.69 13.21
C GLY A 70 -5.86 0.16 13.43
N VAL A 71 -5.38 0.87 12.39
CA VAL A 71 -4.21 1.76 12.46
C VAL A 71 -4.65 3.18 12.78
N GLU A 72 -3.98 3.83 13.74
CA GLU A 72 -4.21 5.24 14.08
C GLU A 72 -3.63 6.18 13.02
N ILE A 73 -4.41 7.20 12.63
CA ILE A 73 -3.94 8.27 11.74
C ILE A 73 -3.43 9.42 12.59
N GLY A 74 -2.12 9.56 12.66
CA GLY A 74 -1.45 10.63 13.41
C GLY A 74 -1.14 11.88 12.57
N MET A 75 -1.13 11.74 11.23
CA MET A 75 -0.88 12.88 10.32
C MET A 75 -1.58 12.66 8.99
N TYR A 76 -2.17 13.72 8.46
CA TYR A 76 -2.67 13.81 7.09
C TYR A 76 -2.31 15.18 6.54
N GLU A 77 -1.58 15.21 5.42
CA GLU A 77 -1.09 16.47 4.84
C GLU A 77 -1.06 16.38 3.31
N ILE A 78 -1.28 17.51 2.67
CA ILE A 78 -1.20 17.67 1.23
C ILE A 78 0.01 18.57 0.93
N ILE A 79 0.92 18.09 0.10
CA ILE A 79 2.14 18.80 -0.27
C ILE A 79 2.27 18.87 -1.80
N PRO A 80 2.99 19.86 -2.35
CA PRO A 80 3.32 19.92 -3.78
C PRO A 80 4.28 18.78 -4.17
N ASP A 81 4.33 18.51 -5.48
CA ASP A 81 5.22 17.51 -6.07
C ASP A 81 6.66 18.07 -6.18
N GLU A 82 7.30 18.32 -5.04
CA GLU A 82 8.67 18.84 -4.93
C GLU A 82 9.55 17.92 -4.09
N LYS A 83 10.71 17.55 -4.65
CA LYS A 83 11.62 16.56 -4.07
C LYS A 83 12.02 16.89 -2.65
N GLU A 84 12.45 18.14 -2.42
CA GLU A 84 12.94 18.60 -1.12
C GLU A 84 11.85 18.56 -0.06
N ILE A 85 10.60 18.88 -0.45
CA ILE A 85 9.44 18.87 0.44
C ILE A 85 9.07 17.42 0.79
N ILE A 86 9.02 16.52 -0.22
CA ILE A 86 8.75 15.10 -0.03
C ILE A 86 9.79 14.46 0.90
N GLN A 87 11.08 14.72 0.68
CA GLN A 87 12.18 14.19 1.49
C GLN A 87 12.16 14.75 2.92
N LYS A 88 11.93 16.04 3.07
CA LYS A 88 11.79 16.69 4.38
C LYS A 88 10.65 16.06 5.18
N LYS A 89 9.49 15.85 4.53
CA LYS A 89 8.33 15.22 5.17
C LYS A 89 8.61 13.80 5.62
N LEU A 90 9.31 12.99 4.83
CA LEU A 90 9.71 11.63 5.24
C LEU A 90 10.58 11.65 6.50
N ASN A 91 11.58 12.54 6.54
CA ASN A 91 12.47 12.65 7.69
C ASN A 91 11.74 13.20 8.94
N GLU A 92 10.81 14.13 8.77
CA GLU A 92 9.97 14.67 9.85
C GLU A 92 9.11 13.56 10.47
N VAL A 93 8.39 12.79 9.65
CA VAL A 93 7.53 11.68 10.09
C VAL A 93 8.37 10.59 10.77
N TYR A 94 9.55 10.28 10.23
CA TYR A 94 10.48 9.33 10.83
C TYR A 94 10.97 9.79 12.21
N ALA A 95 11.36 11.07 12.35
CA ALA A 95 11.80 11.65 13.62
C ALA A 95 10.69 11.62 14.70
N GLN A 96 9.43 11.76 14.29
CA GLN A 96 8.25 11.67 15.17
C GLN A 96 7.84 10.23 15.53
N LYS A 97 8.64 9.22 15.13
CA LYS A 97 8.41 7.81 15.47
C LYS A 97 7.07 7.24 14.98
N PHE A 98 6.64 7.65 13.79
CA PHE A 98 5.56 6.96 13.11
C PHE A 98 6.01 5.56 12.66
N ASN A 99 5.07 4.61 12.64
CA ASN A 99 5.33 3.25 12.17
C ASN A 99 5.21 3.14 10.64
N LEU A 100 4.33 3.95 10.05
CA LEU A 100 3.97 3.87 8.65
C LEU A 100 3.83 5.27 8.05
N ILE A 101 4.41 5.50 6.89
CA ILE A 101 4.11 6.63 6.03
C ILE A 101 3.64 6.13 4.66
N ILE A 102 2.51 6.68 4.20
CA ILE A 102 1.97 6.41 2.87
C ILE A 102 1.92 7.72 2.10
N TYR A 103 2.70 7.79 1.03
CA TYR A 103 2.57 8.80 -0.01
C TYR A 103 1.52 8.35 -1.02
N THR A 104 0.71 9.27 -1.53
CA THR A 104 -0.18 9.02 -2.67
C THR A 104 -0.07 10.17 -3.67
N GLY A 105 0.11 9.83 -4.94
CA GLY A 105 0.39 10.77 -6.01
C GLY A 105 1.85 10.80 -6.43
N GLY A 106 2.14 11.43 -7.57
CA GLY A 106 3.47 11.55 -8.14
C GLY A 106 4.16 10.23 -8.49
N THR A 107 3.40 9.14 -8.74
CA THR A 107 3.96 7.82 -9.09
C THR A 107 3.75 7.42 -10.56
N GLY A 108 3.25 8.30 -11.39
CA GLY A 108 3.09 8.09 -12.83
C GLY A 108 4.37 8.32 -13.62
N LEU A 109 4.24 8.55 -14.93
CA LEU A 109 5.36 8.73 -15.88
C LEU A 109 5.53 10.19 -16.35
N SER A 110 4.76 11.12 -15.81
CA SER A 110 4.94 12.54 -16.10
C SER A 110 6.25 13.05 -15.52
N VAL A 111 6.81 14.10 -16.09
CA VAL A 111 8.02 14.77 -15.58
C VAL A 111 7.84 15.27 -14.13
N ARG A 112 6.60 15.59 -13.76
CA ARG A 112 6.26 16.03 -12.39
C ARG A 112 6.07 14.87 -11.41
N ASP A 113 5.95 13.63 -11.89
CA ASP A 113 5.80 12.46 -11.04
C ASP A 113 7.17 12.02 -10.51
N ILE A 114 7.56 12.56 -9.37
CA ILE A 114 8.90 12.40 -8.78
C ILE A 114 8.89 11.75 -7.40
N THR A 115 7.73 11.30 -6.91
CA THR A 115 7.64 10.69 -5.57
C THR A 115 8.58 9.49 -5.41
N PRO A 116 8.66 8.53 -6.35
CA PRO A 116 9.59 7.40 -6.24
C PRO A 116 11.05 7.84 -6.14
N GLU A 117 11.48 8.76 -7.01
CA GLU A 117 12.84 9.30 -7.06
C GLU A 117 13.21 10.10 -5.80
N SER A 118 12.18 10.65 -5.14
CA SER A 118 12.37 11.42 -3.91
C SER A 118 12.58 10.52 -2.70
N ILE A 119 11.85 9.39 -2.62
CA ILE A 119 11.86 8.55 -1.42
C ILE A 119 12.86 7.38 -1.48
N ILE A 120 13.08 6.78 -2.65
CA ILE A 120 13.98 5.61 -2.80
C ILE A 120 15.36 5.85 -2.18
N PRO A 121 16.02 7.00 -2.38
CA PRO A 121 17.35 7.25 -1.81
C PRO A 121 17.38 7.31 -0.28
N LEU A 122 16.23 7.44 0.37
CA LEU A 122 16.09 7.56 1.82
C LEU A 122 15.68 6.25 2.50
N LEU A 123 15.43 5.20 1.72
CA LEU A 123 15.08 3.88 2.23
C LEU A 123 16.33 3.08 2.57
N ASP A 124 16.35 2.42 3.71
CA ASP A 124 17.43 1.50 4.08
C ASP A 124 17.33 0.18 3.28
N ARG A 125 16.11 -0.28 3.04
CA ARG A 125 15.80 -1.51 2.27
C ARG A 125 14.50 -1.35 1.51
N ARG A 126 14.48 -1.79 0.27
CA ARG A 126 13.24 -1.95 -0.51
C ARG A 126 12.58 -3.29 -0.21
N VAL A 127 11.25 -3.34 -0.41
CA VAL A 127 10.45 -4.57 -0.28
C VAL A 127 9.66 -4.79 -1.59
N PRO A 128 10.34 -5.23 -2.67
CA PRO A 128 9.74 -5.34 -4.01
C PRO A 128 8.49 -6.21 -4.07
N GLY A 129 8.39 -7.25 -3.22
CA GLY A 129 7.22 -8.12 -3.16
C GLY A 129 5.91 -7.38 -2.83
N ILE A 130 5.96 -6.28 -2.08
CA ILE A 130 4.79 -5.43 -1.84
C ILE A 130 4.40 -4.69 -3.13
N GLU A 131 5.38 -4.16 -3.86
CA GLU A 131 5.17 -3.46 -5.13
C GLU A 131 4.59 -4.41 -6.19
N GLU A 132 5.06 -5.65 -6.24
CA GLU A 132 4.56 -6.72 -7.11
C GLU A 132 3.12 -7.09 -6.77
N ALA A 133 2.79 -7.25 -5.49
CA ALA A 133 1.44 -7.55 -5.04
C ALA A 133 0.44 -6.45 -5.46
N ILE A 134 0.83 -5.17 -5.33
CA ILE A 134 0.03 -4.02 -5.77
C ILE A 134 -0.21 -4.08 -7.28
N ARG A 135 0.85 -4.25 -8.08
CA ARG A 135 0.74 -4.28 -9.55
C ARG A 135 -0.07 -5.47 -10.03
N ASN A 136 0.14 -6.65 -9.49
CA ASN A 136 -0.61 -7.86 -9.86
C ASN A 136 -2.10 -7.70 -9.55
N TYR A 137 -2.44 -7.19 -8.36
CA TYR A 137 -3.83 -6.94 -7.99
C TYR A 137 -4.50 -5.91 -8.91
N GLY A 138 -3.76 -4.87 -9.29
CA GLY A 138 -4.24 -3.86 -10.24
C GLY A 138 -4.39 -4.40 -11.65
N GLN A 139 -3.49 -5.29 -12.10
CA GLN A 139 -3.48 -5.85 -13.44
C GLN A 139 -4.74 -6.70 -13.74
N ASP A 140 -5.32 -7.35 -12.74
CA ASP A 140 -6.60 -8.06 -12.86
C ASP A 140 -7.80 -7.12 -13.14
N ARG A 141 -7.63 -5.81 -12.96
CA ARG A 141 -8.69 -4.79 -13.05
C ARG A 141 -8.47 -3.80 -14.18
N THR A 142 -7.22 -3.47 -14.46
CA THR A 142 -6.85 -2.56 -15.53
C THR A 142 -5.49 -2.93 -16.13
N PRO A 143 -5.37 -3.01 -17.47
CA PRO A 143 -4.09 -3.31 -18.11
C PRO A 143 -3.02 -2.23 -17.88
N TYR A 144 -3.40 -1.05 -17.40
CA TYR A 144 -2.48 0.07 -17.17
C TYR A 144 -1.79 0.03 -15.79
N ALA A 145 -2.15 -0.90 -14.92
CA ALA A 145 -1.54 -1.04 -13.59
C ALA A 145 -0.02 -1.27 -13.66
N MET A 146 0.48 -1.90 -14.72
CA MET A 146 1.92 -2.10 -14.99
C MET A 146 2.71 -0.79 -15.11
N LEU A 147 2.07 0.33 -15.41
CA LEU A 147 2.71 1.64 -15.56
C LEU A 147 2.90 2.37 -14.21
N SER A 148 2.31 1.84 -13.13
CA SER A 148 2.47 2.41 -11.79
C SER A 148 3.86 2.14 -11.24
N ARG A 149 4.53 3.20 -10.80
CA ARG A 149 5.85 3.14 -10.15
C ARG A 149 5.73 3.18 -8.62
N SER A 150 4.73 2.45 -8.08
CA SER A 150 4.59 2.30 -6.63
C SER A 150 5.88 1.81 -6.00
N VAL A 151 6.20 2.30 -4.80
CA VAL A 151 7.40 1.96 -4.05
C VAL A 151 7.02 1.45 -2.67
N ALA A 152 7.73 0.44 -2.22
CA ALA A 152 7.65 -0.06 -0.85
C ALA A 152 9.06 -0.30 -0.29
N GLY A 153 9.28 0.13 0.95
CA GLY A 153 10.53 -0.07 1.64
C GLY A 153 10.45 0.27 3.11
N VAL A 154 11.58 0.18 3.80
CA VAL A 154 11.69 0.53 5.21
C VAL A 154 12.79 1.57 5.42
N LYS A 155 12.55 2.46 6.39
CA LYS A 155 13.51 3.37 6.96
C LYS A 155 13.52 3.14 8.48
N GLY A 156 14.62 2.56 9.01
CA GLY A 156 14.62 2.01 10.36
C GLY A 156 13.48 0.99 10.54
N ASP A 157 12.61 1.26 11.50
CA ASP A 157 11.43 0.44 11.79
C ASP A 157 10.14 0.97 11.14
N MET A 158 10.23 2.02 10.32
CA MET A 158 9.09 2.62 9.65
C MET A 158 8.90 2.03 8.25
N LEU A 159 7.69 1.54 7.96
CA LEU A 159 7.28 1.17 6.60
C LEU A 159 6.97 2.43 5.79
N VAL A 160 7.53 2.51 4.59
CA VAL A 160 7.34 3.62 3.64
C VAL A 160 6.71 3.09 2.37
N LEU A 161 5.56 3.64 2.00
CA LEU A 161 4.83 3.27 0.79
C LEU A 161 4.60 4.52 -0.08
N ALA A 162 4.73 4.37 -1.40
CA ALA A 162 4.22 5.33 -2.39
C ALA A 162 3.22 4.63 -3.30
N LEU A 163 2.00 5.14 -3.31
CA LEU A 163 0.83 4.58 -3.99
C LEU A 163 0.32 5.52 -5.09
N PRO A 164 -0.46 5.02 -6.07
CA PRO A 164 -1.04 5.86 -7.11
C PRO A 164 -1.90 6.99 -6.57
N GLY A 165 -1.89 8.14 -7.28
CA GLY A 165 -2.69 9.32 -6.93
C GLY A 165 -4.15 9.25 -7.39
N SER A 166 -4.54 8.26 -8.21
CA SER A 166 -5.94 8.05 -8.55
C SER A 166 -6.68 7.37 -7.40
N THR A 167 -7.93 7.77 -7.16
CA THR A 167 -8.76 7.20 -6.07
C THR A 167 -8.89 5.68 -6.17
N ASN A 168 -9.13 5.16 -7.38
CA ASN A 168 -9.24 3.71 -7.59
C ASN A 168 -7.90 3.01 -7.39
N GLY A 169 -6.81 3.54 -7.97
CA GLY A 169 -5.47 2.96 -7.81
C GLY A 169 -5.00 2.95 -6.35
N ALA A 170 -5.29 4.02 -5.59
CA ALA A 170 -5.00 4.07 -4.15
C ALA A 170 -5.80 3.01 -3.38
N ARG A 171 -7.12 2.91 -3.63
CA ARG A 171 -7.99 1.92 -2.99
C ARG A 171 -7.56 0.49 -3.30
N GLU A 172 -7.33 0.17 -4.57
CA GLU A 172 -6.89 -1.15 -5.03
C GLU A 172 -5.52 -1.53 -4.46
N SER A 173 -4.59 -0.57 -4.38
CA SER A 173 -3.30 -0.79 -3.74
C SER A 173 -3.45 -1.14 -2.26
N MET A 174 -4.32 -0.44 -1.55
CA MET A 174 -4.61 -0.77 -0.14
C MET A 174 -5.30 -2.13 0.00
N ASP A 175 -6.24 -2.47 -0.90
CA ASP A 175 -6.92 -3.77 -0.90
C ASP A 175 -5.96 -4.93 -1.18
N ALA A 176 -4.94 -4.70 -1.99
CA ALA A 176 -3.93 -5.69 -2.33
C ALA A 176 -3.07 -6.11 -1.14
N ILE A 177 -2.76 -5.17 -0.23
CA ILE A 177 -1.72 -5.39 0.77
C ILE A 177 -2.21 -5.28 2.23
N PHE A 178 -3.32 -4.59 2.51
CA PHE A 178 -3.84 -4.48 3.87
C PHE A 178 -4.93 -5.52 4.16
N PRO A 179 -4.98 -6.05 5.39
CA PRO A 179 -4.11 -5.75 6.53
C PRO A 179 -2.80 -6.54 6.58
N GLN A 180 -2.50 -7.43 5.62
CA GLN A 180 -1.40 -8.39 5.68
C GLN A 180 -0.02 -7.74 5.76
N VAL A 181 0.18 -6.59 5.11
CA VAL A 181 1.44 -5.84 5.14
C VAL A 181 1.86 -5.42 6.56
N LEU A 182 0.92 -5.29 7.48
CA LEU A 182 1.21 -4.94 8.87
C LEU A 182 2.05 -5.99 9.59
N HIS A 183 2.11 -7.22 9.08
CA HIS A 183 2.98 -8.27 9.59
C HIS A 183 4.47 -7.88 9.59
N ILE A 184 4.87 -6.95 8.72
CA ILE A 184 6.24 -6.43 8.65
C ILE A 184 6.74 -5.91 10.01
N PHE A 185 5.86 -5.34 10.83
CA PHE A 185 6.26 -4.80 12.14
C PHE A 185 6.63 -5.89 13.15
N GLY A 186 6.08 -7.10 13.01
CA GLY A 186 6.53 -8.28 13.76
C GLY A 186 7.92 -8.74 13.31
N VAL A 187 8.14 -8.77 12.01
CA VAL A 187 9.43 -9.16 11.41
C VAL A 187 10.53 -8.17 11.76
N LEU A 188 10.27 -6.87 11.70
CA LEU A 188 11.25 -5.82 12.05
C LEU A 188 11.66 -5.89 13.52
N LYS A 189 10.78 -6.31 14.43
CA LYS A 189 11.09 -6.51 15.84
C LYS A 189 11.84 -7.82 16.14
N GLY A 190 12.20 -8.59 15.11
CA GLY A 190 12.95 -9.83 15.24
C GLY A 190 12.12 -11.03 15.73
N ASN A 191 10.80 -10.96 15.67
CA ASN A 191 9.94 -12.09 15.95
C ASN A 191 10.14 -13.15 14.84
N ARG A 192 10.86 -14.24 15.18
CA ARG A 192 11.06 -15.37 14.25
C ARG A 192 9.75 -16.12 14.07
N HIS A 193 9.47 -16.53 12.84
CA HIS A 193 8.43 -17.52 12.58
C HIS A 193 8.89 -18.86 13.19
N GLU A 194 8.25 -19.30 14.24
CA GLU A 194 8.31 -20.70 14.72
C GLU A 194 7.25 -21.56 14.01
#